data_953104e68e93d9876ee4640ee2fe4a11
#
_entry.id   953104e68e93d9876ee4640ee2fe4a11
#
_cell.length_a   1.000
_cell.length_b   1.000
_cell.length_c   1.000
_cell.angle_alpha   90.00
_cell.angle_beta   90.00
_cell.angle_gamma   90.00
#
_symmetry.space_group_name_H-M   'P 1'
#
loop_
_entity.id
_entity.type
_entity.pdbx_description
1 polymer ?
#
loop_
_entity_poly.entity_id
_entity_poly.type
_entity_poly.pdbx_seq_one_letter_code
_entity_poly.pdbx_strand_id
1 'polypeptide(L)'
;MYQEISQLLMYGDLDEDSILAQMGEVFGKYETGEYNKTGLVRDINTQVKRILKVATDYGFDDNLWHNYLTFFLMMSENPFSMTCEKVGASDGSVNELVENDFRIFKDLFDYDFGPIEKDLGINCFSQISNYKAIHKKDLMYNKNVSEKVRSLSKKLEAAKDEKEFFDAVTGFYKDYGVGMFGLNKAFRIDDTPQGSFTFRAINNMDTVMLDDLVGYEIQKKKLVDNTEAFVQGKKANNVLLFGDSGTGKSTSIKAIVNQYYKDGLRMIEIYKHQFKYLSEIIAEIKNRNYRFIIYMDDLSFEEFEIEYKFLKAVIEGGVETKPENILIYATSNRRHLIKESWNDRNDQDNSNDRHHSDTVEEKLSLVNFTIIWRAIPRSVPI
;
A
#
# COMPACT_ATOMS: atom_id res chain seq x y z
N MET A 1 12.62 19.66 -23.38
CA MET A 1 11.97 18.52 -22.67
C MET A 1 12.71 17.19 -22.84
N TYR A 2 13.00 16.72 -24.04
CA TYR A 2 13.69 15.42 -24.26
C TYR A 2 15.06 15.35 -23.60
N GLN A 3 15.91 16.35 -23.86
CA GLN A 3 17.27 16.42 -23.28
C GLN A 3 17.25 16.53 -21.76
N GLU A 4 16.26 17.13 -21.18
CA GLU A 4 16.10 17.25 -19.74
C GLU A 4 15.70 15.91 -19.10
N ILE A 5 14.69 15.22 -19.65
CA ILE A 5 14.25 13.91 -19.14
C ILE A 5 15.40 12.88 -19.20
N SER A 6 16.25 12.94 -20.23
CA SER A 6 17.42 12.05 -20.36
C SER A 6 18.53 12.33 -19.34
N GLN A 7 18.48 13.45 -18.62
CA GLN A 7 19.43 13.84 -17.58
C GLN A 7 18.95 13.50 -16.16
N LEU A 8 17.76 12.95 -16.01
CA LEU A 8 17.28 12.46 -14.72
C LEU A 8 18.20 11.37 -14.21
N LEU A 9 18.66 11.49 -12.96
CA LEU A 9 19.56 10.53 -12.31
C LEU A 9 18.79 9.59 -11.38
N MET A 10 18.16 10.13 -10.34
CA MET A 10 17.44 9.34 -9.35
C MET A 10 16.05 8.87 -9.84
N TYR A 11 15.44 9.67 -10.72
CA TYR A 11 14.15 9.37 -11.35
C TYR A 11 14.30 8.94 -12.81
N GLY A 12 15.54 8.63 -13.25
CA GLY A 12 15.87 8.28 -14.63
C GLY A 12 15.66 6.82 -15.00
N ASP A 13 15.39 5.93 -14.03
CA ASP A 13 15.05 4.54 -14.29
C ASP A 13 13.60 4.42 -14.81
N LEU A 14 13.41 4.95 -16.02
CA LEU A 14 12.11 5.01 -16.69
C LEU A 14 11.93 3.75 -17.54
N ASP A 15 10.82 3.05 -17.35
CA ASP A 15 10.36 2.06 -18.31
C ASP A 15 10.19 2.74 -19.68
N GLU A 16 10.75 2.16 -20.74
CA GLU A 16 10.67 2.67 -22.12
C GLU A 16 9.23 2.95 -22.55
N ASP A 17 8.27 2.17 -22.05
CA ASP A 17 6.84 2.40 -22.30
C ASP A 17 6.18 3.38 -21.30
N SER A 18 6.92 3.99 -20.37
CA SER A 18 6.33 4.99 -19.47
C SER A 18 5.85 6.23 -20.22
N ILE A 19 4.79 6.89 -19.69
CA ILE A 19 4.26 8.11 -20.31
C ILE A 19 5.34 9.19 -20.38
N LEU A 20 6.18 9.33 -19.34
CA LEU A 20 7.21 10.35 -19.27
C LEU A 20 8.31 10.11 -20.31
N ALA A 21 8.80 8.87 -20.46
CA ALA A 21 9.77 8.53 -21.48
C ALA A 21 9.24 8.76 -22.90
N GLN A 22 8.03 8.28 -23.17
CA GLN A 22 7.37 8.43 -24.47
C GLN A 22 7.06 9.90 -24.82
N MET A 23 6.67 10.72 -23.83
CA MET A 23 6.54 12.17 -24.04
C MET A 23 7.90 12.81 -24.35
N GLY A 24 8.97 12.41 -23.66
CA GLY A 24 10.33 12.83 -23.97
C GLY A 24 10.68 12.57 -25.44
N GLU A 25 10.46 11.36 -25.95
CA GLU A 25 10.71 11.02 -27.33
C GLU A 25 9.88 11.86 -28.34
N VAL A 26 8.61 12.07 -28.02
CA VAL A 26 7.72 12.92 -28.84
C VAL A 26 8.26 14.35 -28.96
N PHE A 27 8.69 14.94 -27.84
CA PHE A 27 9.26 16.26 -27.82
C PHE A 27 10.65 16.33 -28.46
N GLY A 28 11.46 15.24 -28.33
CA GLY A 28 12.73 15.13 -29.03
C GLY A 28 12.56 15.17 -30.54
N LYS A 29 11.62 14.41 -31.09
CA LYS A 29 11.27 14.44 -32.53
C LYS A 29 10.81 15.85 -32.96
N TYR A 30 9.98 16.51 -32.13
CA TYR A 30 9.50 17.85 -32.42
C TYR A 30 10.65 18.87 -32.43
N GLU A 31 11.54 18.86 -31.45
CA GLU A 31 12.69 19.78 -31.32
C GLU A 31 13.72 19.61 -32.47
N THR A 32 13.96 18.35 -32.89
CA THR A 32 14.88 18.08 -34.03
C THR A 32 14.27 18.36 -35.40
N GLY A 33 12.95 18.52 -35.48
CA GLY A 33 12.24 18.65 -36.75
C GLY A 33 12.14 17.38 -37.57
N GLU A 34 12.58 16.24 -37.04
CA GLU A 34 12.58 14.93 -37.71
C GLU A 34 11.29 14.17 -37.48
N TYR A 35 10.18 14.69 -37.99
CA TYR A 35 8.87 14.05 -37.79
C TYR A 35 7.92 14.21 -38.97
N ASN A 36 7.02 13.21 -39.10
CA ASN A 36 5.78 13.38 -39.87
C ASN A 36 4.70 13.98 -38.96
N LYS A 37 4.13 15.10 -39.35
CA LYS A 37 3.12 15.83 -38.56
C LYS A 37 1.97 14.90 -38.08
N THR A 38 1.40 14.10 -38.98
CA THR A 38 0.31 13.16 -38.65
C THR A 38 0.75 12.08 -37.66
N GLY A 39 1.98 11.57 -37.83
CA GLY A 39 2.58 10.59 -36.94
C GLY A 39 2.79 11.17 -35.54
N LEU A 40 3.40 12.35 -35.46
CA LEU A 40 3.66 13.01 -34.18
C LEU A 40 2.37 13.34 -33.40
N VAL A 41 1.35 13.85 -34.10
CA VAL A 41 0.02 14.12 -33.50
C VAL A 41 -0.61 12.84 -32.96
N ARG A 42 -0.48 11.71 -33.67
CA ARG A 42 -0.98 10.41 -33.20
C ARG A 42 -0.23 9.95 -31.93
N ASP A 43 1.11 10.14 -31.89
CA ASP A 43 1.92 9.76 -30.73
C ASP A 43 1.55 10.63 -29.50
N ILE A 44 1.39 11.95 -29.69
CA ILE A 44 0.88 12.86 -28.65
C ILE A 44 -0.48 12.40 -28.14
N ASN A 45 -1.45 12.17 -29.02
CA ASN A 45 -2.80 11.75 -28.64
C ASN A 45 -2.79 10.42 -27.87
N THR A 46 -1.84 9.53 -28.18
CA THR A 46 -1.67 8.28 -27.46
C THR A 46 -1.26 8.53 -26.01
N GLN A 47 -0.29 9.42 -25.76
CA GLN A 47 0.13 9.74 -24.40
C GLN A 47 -0.94 10.53 -23.63
N VAL A 48 -1.58 11.49 -24.26
CA VAL A 48 -2.72 12.21 -23.66
C VAL A 48 -3.84 11.24 -23.24
N LYS A 49 -4.18 10.26 -24.09
CA LYS A 49 -5.14 9.20 -23.73
C LYS A 49 -4.70 8.38 -22.52
N ARG A 50 -3.40 8.11 -22.39
CA ARG A 50 -2.86 7.39 -21.22
C ARG A 50 -2.95 8.23 -19.94
N ILE A 51 -2.65 9.54 -20.02
CA ILE A 51 -2.85 10.49 -18.91
C ILE A 51 -4.33 10.52 -18.50
N LEU A 52 -5.26 10.61 -19.47
CA LEU A 52 -6.71 10.55 -19.21
C LEU A 52 -7.14 9.22 -18.55
N LYS A 53 -6.51 8.11 -18.90
CA LYS A 53 -6.77 6.82 -18.26
C LYS A 53 -6.37 6.87 -16.78
N VAL A 54 -5.14 7.32 -16.47
CA VAL A 54 -4.66 7.50 -15.09
C VAL A 54 -5.59 8.45 -14.33
N ALA A 55 -5.97 9.59 -14.93
CA ALA A 55 -6.90 10.53 -14.32
C ALA A 55 -8.28 9.91 -14.03
N THR A 56 -8.77 9.03 -14.90
CA THR A 56 -10.05 8.32 -14.70
C THR A 56 -9.94 7.29 -13.58
N ASP A 57 -8.83 6.55 -13.53
CA ASP A 57 -8.60 5.49 -12.53
C ASP A 57 -8.46 6.06 -11.12
N TYR A 58 -7.86 7.25 -10.97
CA TYR A 58 -7.60 7.91 -9.69
C TYR A 58 -8.50 9.13 -9.42
N GLY A 59 -9.35 9.53 -10.35
CA GLY A 59 -10.25 10.68 -10.16
C GLY A 59 -9.52 12.03 -10.13
N PHE A 60 -8.49 12.20 -10.95
CA PHE A 60 -7.78 13.48 -11.07
C PHE A 60 -8.61 14.52 -11.81
N ASP A 61 -8.38 15.80 -11.49
CA ASP A 61 -9.11 16.95 -11.98
C ASP A 61 -8.13 18.15 -12.13
N ASP A 62 -8.57 19.25 -12.72
CA ASP A 62 -7.77 20.44 -12.99
C ASP A 62 -6.63 20.17 -14.01
N ASN A 63 -5.37 20.40 -13.66
CA ASN A 63 -4.22 20.17 -14.53
C ASN A 63 -3.77 18.70 -14.46
N LEU A 64 -4.13 17.90 -15.46
CA LEU A 64 -3.80 16.48 -15.50
C LEU A 64 -2.32 16.20 -15.76
N TRP A 65 -1.60 17.12 -16.45
CA TRP A 65 -0.16 16.97 -16.62
C TRP A 65 0.56 17.12 -15.28
N HIS A 66 0.24 18.15 -14.51
CA HIS A 66 0.78 18.35 -13.16
C HIS A 66 0.41 17.19 -12.24
N ASN A 67 -0.85 16.73 -12.28
CA ASN A 67 -1.28 15.58 -11.48
C ASN A 67 -0.52 14.29 -11.85
N TYR A 68 -0.26 14.07 -13.14
CA TYR A 68 0.52 12.93 -13.60
C TYR A 68 1.97 12.99 -13.11
N LEU A 69 2.66 14.12 -13.26
CA LEU A 69 4.03 14.30 -12.75
C LEU A 69 4.10 14.13 -11.23
N THR A 70 3.13 14.69 -10.51
CA THR A 70 3.03 14.52 -9.06
C THR A 70 2.84 13.05 -8.69
N PHE A 71 1.93 12.36 -9.37
CA PHE A 71 1.69 10.93 -9.15
C PHE A 71 2.93 10.10 -9.47
N PHE A 72 3.66 10.43 -10.53
CA PHE A 72 4.92 9.80 -10.87
C PHE A 72 5.95 9.96 -9.74
N LEU A 73 6.18 11.19 -9.23
CA LEU A 73 7.07 11.44 -8.10
C LEU A 73 6.67 10.64 -6.85
N MET A 74 5.37 10.63 -6.53
CA MET A 74 4.85 9.90 -5.37
C MET A 74 5.00 8.38 -5.47
N MET A 75 5.00 7.83 -6.70
CA MET A 75 5.12 6.39 -6.96
C MET A 75 6.56 5.92 -7.17
N SER A 76 7.50 6.82 -7.44
CA SER A 76 8.88 6.47 -7.78
C SER A 76 9.69 6.11 -6.54
N GLU A 77 9.88 4.81 -6.33
CA GLU A 77 10.76 4.27 -5.28
C GLU A 77 12.20 4.24 -5.79
N ASN A 78 13.07 5.06 -5.24
CA ASN A 78 14.49 5.16 -5.54
C ASN A 78 15.31 5.39 -4.25
N PRO A 79 16.65 5.31 -4.27
CA PRO A 79 17.46 5.49 -3.06
C PRO A 79 17.20 6.80 -2.32
N PHE A 80 16.92 7.90 -3.02
CA PHE A 80 16.62 9.19 -2.42
C PHE A 80 15.22 9.19 -1.76
N SER A 81 14.17 8.83 -2.50
CA SER A 81 12.79 8.84 -2.00
C SER A 81 12.59 7.89 -0.82
N MET A 82 13.24 6.70 -0.86
CA MET A 82 13.24 5.72 0.23
C MET A 82 14.00 6.22 1.46
N THR A 83 15.06 7.02 1.28
CA THR A 83 15.76 7.66 2.40
C THR A 83 14.89 8.73 3.02
N CYS A 84 14.27 9.60 2.21
CA CYS A 84 13.36 10.63 2.70
C CYS A 84 12.15 10.06 3.46
N GLU A 85 11.61 8.91 3.04
CA GLU A 85 10.56 8.20 3.76
C GLU A 85 10.98 7.85 5.20
N LYS A 86 12.25 7.48 5.40
CA LYS A 86 12.75 7.01 6.71
C LYS A 86 13.18 8.14 7.64
N VAL A 87 13.92 9.11 7.13
CA VAL A 87 14.59 10.12 7.93
C VAL A 87 14.31 11.56 7.52
N GLY A 88 13.51 11.75 6.46
CA GLY A 88 13.30 13.05 5.82
C GLY A 88 14.51 13.46 4.96
N ALA A 89 14.44 14.64 4.37
CA ALA A 89 15.55 15.24 3.62
C ALA A 89 16.56 15.85 4.59
N SER A 90 17.32 15.00 5.30
CA SER A 90 18.44 15.45 6.11
C SER A 90 19.67 15.70 5.23
N ASP A 91 20.62 16.51 5.72
CA ASP A 91 21.84 16.83 4.99
C ASP A 91 22.61 15.58 4.57
N GLY A 92 22.87 15.46 3.27
CA GLY A 92 23.60 14.33 2.70
C GLY A 92 23.85 14.49 1.21
N SER A 93 24.91 13.89 0.70
CA SER A 93 25.30 13.97 -0.72
C SER A 93 24.23 13.49 -1.69
N VAL A 94 23.28 12.66 -1.23
CA VAL A 94 22.16 12.21 -2.05
C VAL A 94 21.22 13.36 -2.46
N ASN A 95 21.14 14.41 -1.63
CA ASN A 95 20.34 15.60 -1.94
C ASN A 95 20.95 16.37 -3.11
N GLU A 96 22.29 16.54 -3.11
CA GLU A 96 23.02 17.21 -4.20
C GLU A 96 22.83 16.48 -5.54
N LEU A 97 22.82 15.14 -5.49
CA LEU A 97 22.61 14.30 -6.69
C LEU A 97 21.20 14.42 -7.28
N VAL A 98 20.22 14.75 -6.48
CA VAL A 98 18.81 14.86 -6.92
C VAL A 98 18.38 16.30 -7.26
N GLU A 99 19.17 17.32 -6.91
CA GLU A 99 18.87 18.72 -7.20
C GLU A 99 18.56 18.95 -8.69
N ASN A 100 19.38 18.36 -9.58
CA ASN A 100 19.14 18.47 -11.02
C ASN A 100 17.81 17.83 -11.44
N ASP A 101 17.42 16.72 -10.84
CA ASP A 101 16.15 16.05 -11.14
C ASP A 101 14.97 16.95 -10.74
N PHE A 102 15.02 17.60 -9.58
CA PHE A 102 13.96 18.52 -9.15
C PHE A 102 13.90 19.78 -9.99
N ARG A 103 15.03 20.29 -10.46
CA ARG A 103 15.06 21.38 -11.47
C ARG A 103 14.34 20.95 -12.74
N ILE A 104 14.65 19.75 -13.25
CA ILE A 104 13.98 19.20 -14.43
C ILE A 104 12.47 19.04 -14.19
N PHE A 105 12.06 18.49 -13.05
CA PHE A 105 10.62 18.39 -12.75
C PHE A 105 9.94 19.75 -12.65
N LYS A 106 10.61 20.76 -12.08
CA LYS A 106 10.09 22.13 -12.05
C LYS A 106 9.91 22.69 -13.45
N ASP A 107 10.91 22.50 -14.33
CA ASP A 107 10.83 22.91 -15.74
C ASP A 107 9.71 22.16 -16.49
N LEU A 108 9.47 20.88 -16.17
CA LEU A 108 8.36 20.10 -16.73
C LEU A 108 6.99 20.58 -16.23
N PHE A 109 6.90 21.06 -14.99
CA PHE A 109 5.68 21.68 -14.45
C PHE A 109 5.39 23.01 -15.12
N ASP A 110 6.40 23.83 -15.36
CA ASP A 110 6.26 25.16 -15.96
C ASP A 110 6.26 25.14 -17.50
N TYR A 111 6.30 23.95 -18.10
CA TYR A 111 6.45 23.83 -19.55
C TYR A 111 5.25 24.38 -20.32
N ASP A 112 5.53 25.31 -21.24
CA ASP A 112 4.53 25.92 -22.14
C ASP A 112 4.28 25.04 -23.37
N PHE A 113 3.14 24.40 -23.44
CA PHE A 113 2.70 23.62 -24.59
C PHE A 113 2.12 24.45 -25.73
N GLY A 114 1.94 25.77 -25.58
CA GLY A 114 1.33 26.65 -26.58
C GLY A 114 2.03 26.59 -27.94
N PRO A 115 3.36 26.70 -28.03
CA PRO A 115 4.08 26.63 -29.30
C PRO A 115 3.81 25.34 -30.10
N ILE A 116 3.94 24.16 -29.48
CA ILE A 116 3.69 22.87 -30.16
C ILE A 116 2.23 22.71 -30.58
N GLU A 117 1.28 23.16 -29.76
CA GLU A 117 -0.15 23.13 -30.13
C GLU A 117 -0.43 23.97 -31.35
N LYS A 118 0.14 25.19 -31.42
CA LYS A 118 0.00 26.07 -32.54
C LYS A 118 0.61 25.50 -33.83
N ASP A 119 1.82 24.94 -33.76
CA ASP A 119 2.53 24.41 -34.93
C ASP A 119 1.86 23.15 -35.49
N LEU A 120 1.36 22.31 -34.61
CA LEU A 120 0.69 21.06 -35.00
C LEU A 120 -0.81 21.25 -35.26
N GLY A 121 -1.42 22.35 -34.83
CA GLY A 121 -2.85 22.63 -34.97
C GLY A 121 -3.69 21.73 -34.07
N ILE A 122 -3.22 21.44 -32.86
CA ILE A 122 -3.89 20.65 -31.84
C ILE A 122 -4.20 21.50 -30.61
N ASN A 123 -4.99 21.01 -29.66
CA ASN A 123 -5.35 21.69 -28.42
C ASN A 123 -5.48 20.73 -27.23
N CYS A 124 -4.95 19.51 -27.36
CA CYS A 124 -5.14 18.46 -26.36
C CYS A 124 -4.42 18.77 -25.03
N PHE A 125 -3.27 19.44 -25.05
CA PHE A 125 -2.56 19.87 -23.85
C PHE A 125 -3.34 20.95 -23.09
N SER A 126 -3.83 21.98 -23.80
CA SER A 126 -4.70 22.99 -23.21
C SER A 126 -5.97 22.38 -22.58
N GLN A 127 -6.51 21.33 -23.20
CA GLN A 127 -7.69 20.61 -22.65
C GLN A 127 -7.37 19.83 -21.38
N ILE A 128 -6.24 19.12 -21.31
CA ILE A 128 -5.85 18.37 -20.10
C ILE A 128 -5.33 19.29 -18.99
N SER A 129 -4.82 20.49 -19.30
CA SER A 129 -4.43 21.49 -18.30
C SER A 129 -5.61 22.20 -17.64
N ASN A 130 -6.80 22.11 -18.23
CA ASN A 130 -8.06 22.69 -17.71
C ASN A 130 -9.16 21.65 -17.66
N TYR A 131 -8.82 20.42 -17.27
CA TYR A 131 -9.72 19.28 -17.29
C TYR A 131 -10.76 19.36 -16.19
N LYS A 132 -12.01 19.04 -16.53
CA LYS A 132 -13.10 18.92 -15.58
C LYS A 132 -13.60 17.47 -15.57
N ALA A 133 -13.33 16.78 -14.49
CA ALA A 133 -13.79 15.40 -14.32
C ALA A 133 -15.31 15.33 -14.29
N ILE A 134 -15.88 14.32 -14.93
CA ILE A 134 -17.30 13.96 -14.74
C ILE A 134 -17.45 13.47 -13.31
N HIS A 135 -18.24 14.17 -12.49
CA HIS A 135 -18.52 13.77 -11.13
C HIS A 135 -19.17 12.39 -11.10
N LYS A 136 -18.37 11.38 -10.78
CA LYS A 136 -18.84 10.03 -10.49
C LYS A 136 -19.10 9.92 -9.00
N LYS A 137 -20.07 9.06 -8.61
CA LYS A 137 -20.30 8.73 -7.20
C LYS A 137 -18.96 8.27 -6.57
N ASP A 138 -18.69 8.68 -5.35
CA ASP A 138 -17.44 8.52 -4.58
C ASP A 138 -16.81 7.11 -4.51
N LEU A 139 -17.48 6.10 -5.05
CA LEU A 139 -17.08 4.70 -5.00
C LEU A 139 -16.29 4.20 -6.23
N MET A 140 -16.02 5.06 -7.22
CA MET A 140 -15.45 4.60 -8.49
C MET A 140 -13.93 4.83 -8.64
N TYR A 141 -13.27 5.50 -7.68
CA TYR A 141 -11.82 5.74 -7.70
C TYR A 141 -11.24 5.80 -6.29
N ASN A 142 -9.93 5.70 -6.18
CA ASN A 142 -9.23 5.77 -4.89
C ASN A 142 -9.16 7.22 -4.40
N LYS A 143 -10.18 7.66 -3.66
CA LYS A 143 -10.32 9.03 -3.14
C LYS A 143 -9.10 9.47 -2.34
N ASN A 144 -8.52 8.58 -1.53
CA ASN A 144 -7.36 8.90 -0.70
C ASN A 144 -6.12 9.24 -1.55
N VAL A 145 -5.86 8.49 -2.62
CA VAL A 145 -4.78 8.79 -3.57
C VAL A 145 -5.06 10.09 -4.31
N SER A 146 -6.29 10.26 -4.81
CA SER A 146 -6.71 11.47 -5.52
C SER A 146 -6.47 12.74 -4.71
N GLU A 147 -6.92 12.77 -3.45
CA GLU A 147 -6.77 13.92 -2.57
C GLU A 147 -5.30 14.25 -2.30
N LYS A 148 -4.45 13.25 -2.08
CA LYS A 148 -3.01 13.44 -1.86
C LYS A 148 -2.31 14.01 -3.10
N VAL A 149 -2.55 13.39 -4.27
CA VAL A 149 -1.94 13.84 -5.55
C VAL A 149 -2.35 15.27 -5.84
N ARG A 150 -3.63 15.60 -5.79
CA ARG A 150 -4.14 16.95 -6.06
C ARG A 150 -3.63 17.97 -5.05
N SER A 151 -3.53 17.61 -3.78
CA SER A 151 -2.99 18.49 -2.75
C SER A 151 -1.50 18.80 -2.97
N LEU A 152 -0.70 17.77 -3.26
CA LEU A 152 0.73 17.97 -3.56
C LEU A 152 0.90 18.72 -4.89
N SER A 153 0.17 18.33 -5.95
CA SER A 153 0.22 18.99 -7.26
C SER A 153 0.02 20.51 -7.17
N LYS A 154 -0.97 20.96 -6.36
CA LYS A 154 -1.19 22.39 -6.13
C LYS A 154 -0.05 23.07 -5.38
N LYS A 155 0.61 22.38 -4.46
CA LYS A 155 1.79 22.91 -3.77
C LYS A 155 2.98 23.05 -4.74
N LEU A 156 3.18 22.05 -5.61
CA LEU A 156 4.26 22.07 -6.60
C LEU A 156 4.04 23.13 -7.67
N GLU A 157 2.80 23.33 -8.12
CA GLU A 157 2.43 24.41 -9.04
C GLU A 157 2.67 25.80 -8.43
N ALA A 158 2.44 25.96 -7.12
CA ALA A 158 2.66 27.21 -6.40
C ALA A 158 4.12 27.48 -6.01
N ALA A 159 5.00 26.48 -6.14
CA ALA A 159 6.41 26.59 -5.79
C ALA A 159 7.11 27.60 -6.72
N LYS A 160 7.78 28.59 -6.13
CA LYS A 160 8.42 29.70 -6.86
C LYS A 160 9.77 29.30 -7.43
N ASP A 161 10.44 28.39 -6.77
CA ASP A 161 11.77 27.92 -7.10
C ASP A 161 11.94 26.41 -6.85
N GLU A 162 13.08 25.90 -7.23
CA GLU A 162 13.46 24.49 -7.09
C GLU A 162 13.50 24.06 -5.62
N LYS A 163 13.83 24.95 -4.71
CA LYS A 163 13.92 24.67 -3.28
C LYS A 163 12.53 24.46 -2.68
N GLU A 164 11.59 25.36 -2.96
CA GLU A 164 10.19 25.19 -2.51
C GLU A 164 9.59 23.90 -3.11
N PHE A 165 9.94 23.56 -4.35
CA PHE A 165 9.53 22.31 -4.99
C PHE A 165 10.12 21.09 -4.28
N PHE A 166 11.43 21.09 -4.01
CA PHE A 166 12.14 20.06 -3.26
C PHE A 166 11.52 19.86 -1.87
N ASP A 167 11.32 20.94 -1.11
CA ASP A 167 10.76 20.90 0.24
C ASP A 167 9.34 20.31 0.26
N ALA A 168 8.53 20.63 -0.75
CA ALA A 168 7.18 20.09 -0.87
C ALA A 168 7.17 18.57 -1.13
N VAL A 169 8.03 18.08 -2.04
CA VAL A 169 8.13 16.66 -2.36
C VAL A 169 8.71 15.86 -1.19
N THR A 170 9.81 16.32 -0.61
CA THR A 170 10.49 15.63 0.50
C THR A 170 9.65 15.64 1.77
N GLY A 171 8.93 16.75 2.04
CA GLY A 171 7.93 16.81 3.10
C GLY A 171 6.83 15.76 2.92
N PHE A 172 6.36 15.59 1.67
CA PHE A 172 5.38 14.54 1.36
C PHE A 172 5.95 13.13 1.64
N TYR A 173 7.19 12.84 1.21
CA TYR A 173 7.81 11.52 1.46
C TYR A 173 7.97 11.23 2.96
N LYS A 174 8.30 12.23 3.75
CA LYS A 174 8.40 12.12 5.20
C LYS A 174 7.05 11.83 5.85
N ASP A 175 5.98 12.55 5.43
CA ASP A 175 4.67 12.51 6.08
C ASP A 175 3.85 11.28 5.65
N TYR A 176 3.95 10.88 4.39
CA TYR A 176 3.11 9.83 3.79
C TYR A 176 3.90 8.64 3.27
N GLY A 177 5.21 8.81 3.00
CA GLY A 177 6.07 7.86 2.36
C GLY A 177 5.97 7.84 0.84
N VAL A 178 6.58 6.84 0.22
CA VAL A 178 6.70 6.71 -1.23
C VAL A 178 6.10 5.40 -1.73
N GLY A 179 5.76 5.36 -3.01
CA GLY A 179 5.24 4.19 -3.68
C GLY A 179 3.83 3.81 -3.24
N MET A 180 3.44 2.60 -3.58
CA MET A 180 2.08 2.13 -3.31
C MET A 180 1.73 2.10 -1.81
N PHE A 181 2.71 1.81 -0.93
CA PHE A 181 2.49 1.77 0.52
C PHE A 181 2.29 3.17 1.12
N GLY A 182 2.90 4.20 0.54
CA GLY A 182 2.66 5.60 0.92
C GLY A 182 1.24 6.06 0.61
N LEU A 183 0.70 5.62 -0.51
CA LEU A 183 -0.58 6.10 -1.01
C LEU A 183 -1.79 5.34 -0.48
N ASN A 184 -1.66 4.06 -0.14
CA ASN A 184 -2.78 3.18 0.17
C ASN A 184 -2.75 2.63 1.60
N LYS A 185 -3.93 2.30 2.14
CA LYS A 185 -4.12 1.77 3.50
C LYS A 185 -3.99 0.26 3.57
N ALA A 186 -4.50 -0.41 2.54
CA ALA A 186 -4.66 -1.85 2.54
C ALA A 186 -4.35 -2.45 1.18
N PHE A 187 -3.87 -3.68 1.22
CA PHE A 187 -3.37 -4.41 0.06
C PHE A 187 -3.85 -5.85 0.10
N ARG A 188 -3.91 -6.47 -1.07
CA ARG A 188 -3.94 -7.91 -1.31
C ARG A 188 -2.74 -8.30 -2.12
N ILE A 189 -2.49 -9.58 -2.21
CA ILE A 189 -1.52 -10.13 -3.15
C ILE A 189 -2.26 -10.90 -4.25
N ASP A 190 -1.77 -10.77 -5.47
CA ASP A 190 -2.23 -11.53 -6.62
C ASP A 190 -1.10 -12.47 -7.06
N ASP A 191 -1.43 -13.73 -7.36
CA ASP A 191 -0.49 -14.71 -7.86
C ASP A 191 -0.04 -14.33 -9.29
N THR A 192 1.25 -14.41 -9.56
CA THR A 192 1.79 -14.20 -10.91
C THR A 192 1.91 -15.52 -11.67
N PRO A 193 1.87 -15.51 -13.02
CA PRO A 193 2.07 -16.71 -13.82
C PRO A 193 3.42 -17.40 -13.59
N GLN A 194 4.42 -16.66 -13.09
CA GLN A 194 5.76 -17.14 -12.78
C GLN A 194 5.87 -17.81 -11.41
N GLY A 195 4.77 -17.90 -10.65
CA GLY A 195 4.75 -18.54 -9.33
C GLY A 195 5.25 -17.65 -8.19
N SER A 196 5.30 -16.34 -8.40
CA SER A 196 5.53 -15.30 -7.39
C SER A 196 4.22 -14.54 -7.09
N PHE A 197 4.30 -13.39 -6.45
CA PHE A 197 3.14 -12.55 -6.16
C PHE A 197 3.42 -11.08 -6.51
N THR A 198 2.36 -10.28 -6.59
CA THR A 198 2.42 -8.82 -6.66
C THR A 198 1.45 -8.22 -5.65
N PHE A 199 1.81 -7.07 -5.07
CA PHE A 199 0.87 -6.32 -4.23
C PHE A 199 -0.15 -5.59 -5.10
N ARG A 200 -1.42 -5.65 -4.69
CA ARG A 200 -2.51 -4.88 -5.28
C ARG A 200 -3.21 -4.05 -4.20
N ALA A 201 -3.27 -2.73 -4.40
CA ALA A 201 -3.96 -1.83 -3.50
C ALA A 201 -5.48 -2.11 -3.47
N ILE A 202 -6.06 -2.02 -2.27
CA ILE A 202 -7.52 -2.09 -2.07
C ILE A 202 -8.06 -0.66 -2.13
N ASN A 203 -8.67 -0.29 -3.25
CA ASN A 203 -9.14 1.08 -3.50
C ASN A 203 -10.35 1.48 -2.66
N ASN A 204 -11.25 0.53 -2.37
CA ASN A 204 -12.54 0.75 -1.71
C ASN A 204 -12.59 -0.03 -0.39
N MET A 205 -11.69 0.28 0.53
CA MET A 205 -11.76 -0.26 1.88
C MET A 205 -12.95 0.37 2.60
N ASP A 206 -13.68 -0.45 3.36
CA ASP A 206 -14.76 0.00 4.23
C ASP A 206 -14.28 1.14 5.16
N THR A 207 -15.08 2.21 5.26
CA THR A 207 -14.72 3.41 6.05
C THR A 207 -15.17 3.33 7.50
N VAL A 208 -15.61 2.14 7.95
CA VAL A 208 -16.06 1.90 9.33
C VAL A 208 -14.99 2.32 10.35
N MET A 209 -15.42 2.97 11.43
CA MET A 209 -14.59 3.32 12.58
C MET A 209 -14.96 2.44 13.78
N LEU A 210 -14.10 2.36 14.80
CA LEU A 210 -14.40 1.55 15.99
C LEU A 210 -15.63 2.03 16.76
N ASP A 211 -15.92 3.31 16.72
CA ASP A 211 -17.09 3.90 17.37
C ASP A 211 -18.41 3.51 16.68
N ASP A 212 -18.37 3.11 15.42
CA ASP A 212 -19.54 2.61 14.69
C ASP A 212 -19.96 1.20 15.15
N LEU A 213 -19.06 0.49 15.87
CA LEU A 213 -19.29 -0.87 16.35
C LEU A 213 -19.92 -0.85 17.73
N VAL A 214 -21.14 -1.35 17.85
CA VAL A 214 -21.88 -1.41 19.12
C VAL A 214 -21.48 -2.65 19.93
N GLY A 215 -21.10 -2.44 21.18
CA GLY A 215 -20.74 -3.51 22.12
C GLY A 215 -19.28 -3.92 22.05
N TYR A 216 -18.91 -4.97 22.81
CA TYR A 216 -17.55 -5.51 22.90
C TYR A 216 -16.48 -4.51 23.35
N GLU A 217 -16.81 -3.61 24.27
CA GLU A 217 -15.93 -2.51 24.70
C GLU A 217 -14.58 -2.99 25.26
N ILE A 218 -14.59 -4.09 26.03
CA ILE A 218 -13.35 -4.65 26.59
C ILE A 218 -12.44 -5.18 25.47
N GLN A 219 -13.03 -5.85 24.48
CA GLN A 219 -12.32 -6.43 23.35
C GLN A 219 -11.78 -5.32 22.44
N LYS A 220 -12.61 -4.33 22.12
CA LYS A 220 -12.18 -3.15 21.36
C LYS A 220 -11.03 -2.45 22.06
N LYS A 221 -11.12 -2.20 23.36
CA LYS A 221 -10.04 -1.58 24.13
C LYS A 221 -8.74 -2.35 24.05
N LYS A 222 -8.75 -3.68 24.23
CA LYS A 222 -7.54 -4.52 24.11
C LYS A 222 -6.93 -4.47 22.71
N LEU A 223 -7.77 -4.45 21.66
CA LEU A 223 -7.33 -4.34 20.28
C LEU A 223 -6.66 -2.98 20.02
N VAL A 224 -7.28 -1.90 20.52
CA VAL A 224 -6.75 -0.53 20.47
C VAL A 224 -5.42 -0.44 21.21
N ASP A 225 -5.37 -0.85 22.49
CA ASP A 225 -4.17 -0.75 23.33
C ASP A 225 -2.98 -1.48 22.68
N ASN A 226 -3.20 -2.69 22.10
CA ASN A 226 -2.16 -3.44 21.39
C ASN A 226 -1.72 -2.77 20.09
N THR A 227 -2.66 -2.24 19.31
CA THR A 227 -2.34 -1.61 18.03
C THR A 227 -1.68 -0.25 18.24
N GLU A 228 -2.11 0.52 19.23
CA GLU A 228 -1.48 1.80 19.59
C GLU A 228 -0.04 1.59 20.05
N ALA A 229 0.23 0.61 20.91
CA ALA A 229 1.57 0.24 21.30
C ALA A 229 2.43 -0.11 20.08
N PHE A 230 1.90 -0.89 19.13
CA PHE A 230 2.58 -1.24 17.91
C PHE A 230 2.93 -0.05 17.04
N VAL A 231 1.97 0.83 16.78
CA VAL A 231 2.17 2.05 15.97
C VAL A 231 3.19 2.98 16.60
N GLN A 232 3.19 3.10 17.94
CA GLN A 232 4.18 3.87 18.69
C GLN A 232 5.58 3.22 18.77
N GLY A 233 5.81 2.07 18.11
CA GLY A 233 7.08 1.37 18.14
C GLY A 233 7.36 0.61 19.43
N LYS A 234 6.36 0.45 20.29
CA LYS A 234 6.45 -0.35 21.52
C LYS A 234 6.19 -1.83 21.23
N LYS A 235 6.60 -2.69 22.17
CA LYS A 235 6.34 -4.13 22.06
C LYS A 235 4.84 -4.41 22.03
N ALA A 236 4.41 -5.14 21.01
CA ALA A 236 3.04 -5.55 20.80
C ALA A 236 2.97 -7.01 20.31
N ASN A 237 1.79 -7.60 20.35
CA ASN A 237 1.58 -9.03 20.07
C ASN A 237 0.76 -9.25 18.79
N ASN A 238 0.93 -10.43 18.18
CA ASN A 238 -0.03 -10.91 17.19
C ASN A 238 -1.41 -11.08 17.85
N VAL A 239 -2.47 -10.91 17.08
CA VAL A 239 -3.85 -10.86 17.59
C VAL A 239 -4.73 -11.90 16.93
N LEU A 240 -5.45 -12.67 17.74
CA LEU A 240 -6.51 -13.55 17.28
C LEU A 240 -7.86 -13.07 17.83
N LEU A 241 -8.79 -12.75 16.94
CA LEU A 241 -10.18 -12.48 17.24
C LEU A 241 -11.00 -13.72 16.90
N PHE A 242 -11.52 -14.41 17.92
CA PHE A 242 -12.36 -15.59 17.69
C PHE A 242 -13.76 -15.43 18.29
N GLY A 243 -14.73 -16.13 17.73
CA GLY A 243 -16.13 -16.11 18.17
C GLY A 243 -17.09 -16.31 17.00
N ASP A 244 -18.39 -16.30 17.28
CA ASP A 244 -19.44 -16.57 16.30
C ASP A 244 -19.38 -15.67 15.07
N SER A 245 -19.87 -16.15 13.95
CA SER A 245 -20.00 -15.35 12.73
C SER A 245 -20.88 -14.13 12.97
N GLY A 246 -20.59 -13.02 12.27
CA GLY A 246 -21.39 -11.79 12.38
C GLY A 246 -21.15 -10.95 13.63
N THR A 247 -20.16 -11.26 14.48
CA THR A 247 -19.86 -10.50 15.71
C THR A 247 -18.95 -9.30 15.51
N GLY A 248 -18.65 -8.89 14.27
CA GLY A 248 -17.86 -7.70 13.95
C GLY A 248 -16.34 -7.88 14.02
N LYS A 249 -15.81 -9.11 14.10
CA LYS A 249 -14.37 -9.37 14.16
C LYS A 249 -13.57 -8.74 13.00
N SER A 250 -13.89 -9.11 11.78
CA SER A 250 -13.24 -8.59 10.57
C SER A 250 -13.43 -7.09 10.41
N THR A 251 -14.63 -6.59 10.77
CA THR A 251 -14.95 -5.16 10.76
C THR A 251 -14.09 -4.39 11.76
N SER A 252 -13.82 -4.94 12.96
CA SER A 252 -12.95 -4.31 13.96
C SER A 252 -11.51 -4.17 13.48
N ILE A 253 -10.97 -5.16 12.74
CA ILE A 253 -9.62 -5.05 12.16
C ILE A 253 -9.59 -3.97 11.08
N LYS A 254 -10.60 -3.89 10.22
CA LYS A 254 -10.71 -2.80 9.23
C LYS A 254 -10.81 -1.43 9.88
N ALA A 255 -11.60 -1.31 10.94
CA ALA A 255 -11.75 -0.07 11.70
C ALA A 255 -10.43 0.40 12.34
N ILE A 256 -9.65 -0.51 12.92
CA ILE A 256 -8.31 -0.21 13.45
C ILE A 256 -7.38 0.34 12.37
N VAL A 257 -7.38 -0.24 11.18
CA VAL A 257 -6.54 0.25 10.07
C VAL A 257 -6.97 1.66 9.66
N ASN A 258 -8.27 1.94 9.59
CA ASN A 258 -8.77 3.29 9.30
C ASN A 258 -8.34 4.30 10.37
N GLN A 259 -8.40 3.92 11.63
CA GLN A 259 -8.04 4.78 12.76
C GLN A 259 -6.56 5.16 12.76
N TYR A 260 -5.66 4.19 12.57
CA TYR A 260 -4.21 4.37 12.70
C TYR A 260 -3.45 4.51 11.36
N TYR A 261 -4.18 4.64 10.24
CA TYR A 261 -3.55 4.82 8.94
C TYR A 261 -2.63 6.05 8.87
N LYS A 262 -3.07 7.18 9.47
CA LYS A 262 -2.29 8.43 9.50
C LYS A 262 -1.02 8.30 10.34
N ASP A 263 -1.01 7.36 11.28
CA ASP A 263 0.12 7.05 12.14
C ASP A 263 1.03 5.97 11.53
N GLY A 264 0.88 5.69 10.23
CA GLY A 264 1.75 4.79 9.48
C GLY A 264 1.29 3.33 9.44
N LEU A 265 0.09 2.98 9.94
CA LEU A 265 -0.42 1.60 9.88
C LEU A 265 -0.87 1.24 8.46
N ARG A 266 -0.50 0.03 8.02
CA ARG A 266 -0.89 -0.56 6.73
C ARG A 266 -1.37 -1.99 6.97
N MET A 267 -2.26 -2.48 6.09
CA MET A 267 -2.78 -3.85 6.15
C MET A 267 -2.51 -4.60 4.85
N ILE A 268 -2.05 -5.83 4.96
CA ILE A 268 -1.94 -6.76 3.83
C ILE A 268 -2.86 -7.94 4.13
N GLU A 269 -3.95 -8.06 3.38
CA GLU A 269 -4.88 -9.19 3.47
C GLU A 269 -4.35 -10.34 2.64
N ILE A 270 -4.17 -11.50 3.26
CA ILE A 270 -3.71 -12.72 2.60
C ILE A 270 -4.69 -13.86 2.85
N TYR A 271 -4.85 -14.69 1.84
CA TYR A 271 -5.66 -15.91 1.92
C TYR A 271 -4.81 -17.12 2.26
N LYS A 272 -5.42 -18.17 2.79
CA LYS A 272 -4.74 -19.37 3.24
C LYS A 272 -3.80 -19.99 2.21
N HIS A 273 -4.25 -20.12 0.94
CA HIS A 273 -3.42 -20.67 -0.15
C HIS A 273 -2.19 -19.82 -0.50
N GLN A 274 -2.13 -18.57 -0.01
CA GLN A 274 -1.04 -17.62 -0.23
C GLN A 274 0.00 -17.64 0.90
N PHE A 275 -0.16 -18.46 1.94
CA PHE A 275 0.79 -18.53 3.06
C PHE A 275 2.19 -18.96 2.64
N LYS A 276 2.32 -19.63 1.51
CA LYS A 276 3.61 -19.97 0.88
C LYS A 276 4.47 -18.71 0.60
N TYR A 277 3.86 -17.55 0.41
CA TYR A 277 4.55 -16.28 0.14
C TYR A 277 4.87 -15.46 1.40
N LEU A 278 4.49 -15.90 2.60
CA LEU A 278 4.64 -15.12 3.83
C LEU A 278 6.08 -14.63 4.06
N SER A 279 7.07 -15.48 3.84
CA SER A 279 8.48 -15.11 4.03
C SER A 279 8.93 -14.04 3.03
N GLU A 280 8.48 -14.13 1.78
CA GLU A 280 8.81 -13.17 0.73
C GLU A 280 8.11 -11.83 0.98
N ILE A 281 6.82 -11.86 1.36
CA ILE A 281 6.07 -10.66 1.76
C ILE A 281 6.78 -9.93 2.90
N ILE A 282 7.19 -10.66 3.93
CA ILE A 282 7.92 -10.10 5.07
C ILE A 282 9.25 -9.48 4.62
N ALA A 283 9.98 -10.15 3.74
CA ALA A 283 11.26 -9.66 3.23
C ALA A 283 11.11 -8.31 2.51
N GLU A 284 10.03 -8.11 1.75
CA GLU A 284 9.77 -6.87 1.03
C GLU A 284 9.38 -5.71 1.96
N ILE A 285 8.59 -5.99 3.03
CA ILE A 285 8.04 -4.93 3.87
C ILE A 285 8.83 -4.66 5.17
N LYS A 286 9.73 -5.56 5.59
CA LYS A 286 10.47 -5.45 6.86
C LYS A 286 11.32 -4.19 6.98
N ASN A 287 11.79 -3.65 5.86
CA ASN A 287 12.65 -2.46 5.82
C ASN A 287 11.91 -1.15 5.53
N ARG A 288 10.57 -1.20 5.37
CA ARG A 288 9.75 0.00 5.13
C ARG A 288 9.49 0.76 6.43
N ASN A 289 9.26 2.05 6.33
CA ASN A 289 8.98 2.92 7.48
C ASN A 289 7.52 2.88 7.95
N TYR A 290 6.80 1.80 7.66
CA TYR A 290 5.41 1.59 8.07
C TYR A 290 5.30 0.46 9.09
N ARG A 291 4.17 0.45 9.80
CA ARG A 291 3.73 -0.67 10.63
C ARG A 291 2.74 -1.50 9.82
N PHE A 292 3.01 -2.78 9.64
CA PHE A 292 2.19 -3.67 8.82
C PHE A 292 1.42 -4.67 9.67
N ILE A 293 0.12 -4.77 9.41
CA ILE A 293 -0.71 -5.89 9.86
C ILE A 293 -0.88 -6.84 8.68
N ILE A 294 -0.35 -8.06 8.78
CA ILE A 294 -0.70 -9.16 7.89
C ILE A 294 -2.02 -9.73 8.41
N TYR A 295 -3.08 -9.56 7.64
CA TYR A 295 -4.43 -9.93 8.02
C TYR A 295 -4.87 -11.24 7.38
N MET A 296 -5.37 -12.16 8.21
CA MET A 296 -5.87 -13.47 7.83
C MET A 296 -7.32 -13.62 8.29
N ASP A 297 -8.27 -13.60 7.33
CA ASP A 297 -9.69 -13.76 7.65
C ASP A 297 -10.08 -15.24 7.71
N ASP A 298 -10.96 -15.58 8.67
CA ASP A 298 -11.51 -16.93 8.92
C ASP A 298 -10.44 -18.04 9.00
N LEU A 299 -9.39 -17.78 9.78
CA LEU A 299 -8.28 -18.69 9.95
C LEU A 299 -8.72 -19.98 10.64
N SER A 300 -8.55 -21.11 9.98
CA SER A 300 -8.77 -22.45 10.51
C SER A 300 -7.90 -23.47 9.77
N PHE A 301 -7.41 -24.48 10.47
CA PHE A 301 -6.58 -25.53 9.90
C PHE A 301 -7.22 -26.91 10.15
N GLU A 302 -7.10 -27.80 9.19
CA GLU A 302 -7.25 -29.21 9.39
C GLU A 302 -5.91 -29.80 9.88
N GLU A 303 -5.93 -30.98 10.50
CA GLU A 303 -4.79 -31.55 11.24
C GLU A 303 -3.48 -31.70 10.44
N PHE A 304 -3.58 -31.89 9.12
CA PHE A 304 -2.43 -32.16 8.23
C PHE A 304 -2.17 -31.09 7.18
N GLU A 305 -2.69 -29.87 7.33
CA GLU A 305 -2.51 -28.83 6.32
C GLU A 305 -1.09 -28.25 6.31
N ILE A 306 -0.50 -28.18 5.13
CA ILE A 306 0.86 -27.67 4.91
C ILE A 306 0.96 -26.17 5.21
N GLU A 307 -0.14 -25.43 5.03
CA GLU A 307 -0.24 -23.99 5.27
C GLU A 307 0.04 -23.62 6.73
N TYR A 308 -0.32 -24.49 7.66
CA TYR A 308 0.02 -24.32 9.07
C TYR A 308 1.54 -24.28 9.30
N LYS A 309 2.32 -25.09 8.57
CA LYS A 309 3.78 -25.11 8.68
C LYS A 309 4.41 -23.80 8.23
N PHE A 310 3.89 -23.18 7.18
CA PHE A 310 4.37 -21.87 6.73
C PHE A 310 4.10 -20.80 7.78
N LEU A 311 2.88 -20.76 8.31
CA LEU A 311 2.52 -19.80 9.36
C LEU A 311 3.37 -20.01 10.62
N LYS A 312 3.55 -21.25 11.07
CA LYS A 312 4.39 -21.61 12.22
C LYS A 312 5.83 -21.12 12.03
N ALA A 313 6.46 -21.42 10.90
CA ALA A 313 7.83 -21.02 10.60
C ALA A 313 8.02 -19.49 10.69
N VAL A 314 7.03 -18.72 10.26
CA VAL A 314 7.06 -17.26 10.31
C VAL A 314 6.85 -16.72 11.73
N ILE A 315 5.93 -17.31 12.50
CA ILE A 315 5.60 -16.82 13.85
C ILE A 315 6.69 -17.18 14.87
N GLU A 316 7.25 -18.37 14.79
CA GLU A 316 8.33 -18.82 15.68
C GLU A 316 9.66 -18.13 15.37
N GLY A 317 9.81 -17.59 14.15
CA GLY A 317 11.06 -17.04 13.65
C GLY A 317 12.05 -18.17 13.34
N GLY A 318 12.72 -18.06 12.20
CA GLY A 318 13.86 -18.92 11.88
C GLY A 318 15.15 -18.33 12.46
N VAL A 319 16.22 -18.32 11.67
CA VAL A 319 17.49 -17.69 12.00
C VAL A 319 17.38 -16.14 12.03
N GLU A 320 16.41 -15.56 11.32
CA GLU A 320 16.17 -14.10 11.32
C GLU A 320 15.26 -13.72 12.52
N THR A 321 15.60 -12.60 13.16
CA THR A 321 14.73 -12.00 14.17
C THR A 321 13.43 -11.52 13.55
N LYS A 322 12.31 -11.74 14.26
CA LYS A 322 10.99 -11.23 13.83
C LYS A 322 11.07 -9.72 13.63
N PRO A 323 10.65 -9.20 12.45
CA PRO A 323 10.63 -7.76 12.22
C PRO A 323 9.72 -7.03 13.21
N GLU A 324 10.20 -5.95 13.80
CA GLU A 324 9.44 -5.15 14.79
C GLU A 324 8.29 -4.35 14.16
N ASN A 325 8.30 -4.19 12.84
CA ASN A 325 7.29 -3.44 12.11
C ASN A 325 6.17 -4.31 11.52
N ILE A 326 6.09 -5.60 11.89
CA ILE A 326 5.09 -6.53 11.34
C ILE A 326 4.37 -7.28 12.46
N LEU A 327 3.05 -7.26 12.45
CA LEU A 327 2.19 -8.12 13.27
C LEU A 327 1.23 -8.92 12.40
N ILE A 328 0.80 -10.07 12.91
CA ILE A 328 -0.22 -10.90 12.31
C ILE A 328 -1.51 -10.73 13.10
N TYR A 329 -2.58 -10.31 12.40
CA TYR A 329 -3.94 -10.28 12.94
C TYR A 329 -4.79 -11.29 12.21
N ALA A 330 -5.47 -12.14 12.96
CA ALA A 330 -6.33 -13.17 12.39
C ALA A 330 -7.73 -13.14 13.00
N THR A 331 -8.72 -13.54 12.21
CA THR A 331 -10.05 -13.86 12.73
C THR A 331 -10.30 -15.36 12.62
N SER A 332 -11.15 -15.89 13.49
CA SER A 332 -11.61 -17.28 13.41
C SER A 332 -13.03 -17.42 13.95
N ASN A 333 -13.80 -18.30 13.35
CA ASN A 333 -15.09 -18.71 13.86
C ASN A 333 -14.96 -19.89 14.85
N ARG A 334 -13.75 -20.41 15.06
CA ARG A 334 -13.43 -21.51 15.97
C ARG A 334 -12.58 -21.01 17.12
N ARG A 335 -12.81 -21.60 18.32
CA ARG A 335 -12.00 -21.32 19.50
C ARG A 335 -10.60 -21.93 19.38
N HIS A 336 -10.49 -23.09 18.73
CA HIS A 336 -9.25 -23.78 18.45
C HIS A 336 -8.99 -23.71 16.95
N LEU A 337 -7.81 -23.23 16.55
CA LEU A 337 -7.43 -23.06 15.15
C LEU A 337 -7.28 -24.40 14.42
N ILE A 338 -6.96 -25.47 15.15
CA ILE A 338 -6.80 -26.81 14.62
C ILE A 338 -8.01 -27.66 15.04
N LYS A 339 -8.57 -28.39 14.10
CA LYS A 339 -9.69 -29.32 14.35
C LYS A 339 -9.15 -30.58 14.98
N GLU A 340 -9.55 -30.88 16.21
CA GLU A 340 -9.25 -32.16 16.88
C GLU A 340 -10.12 -33.24 16.25
N SER A 341 -9.52 -34.39 15.87
CA SER A 341 -10.28 -35.55 15.44
C SER A 341 -10.92 -36.27 16.64
N TRP A 342 -12.06 -36.96 16.41
CA TRP A 342 -12.72 -37.73 17.45
C TRP A 342 -11.85 -38.89 17.99
N ASN A 343 -10.84 -39.35 17.24
CA ASN A 343 -9.93 -40.40 17.65
C ASN A 343 -8.97 -39.93 18.75
N ASP A 344 -8.57 -38.66 18.78
CA ASP A 344 -7.67 -38.14 19.82
C ASP A 344 -8.32 -38.07 21.20
N ARG A 345 -9.65 -38.07 21.29
CA ARG A 345 -10.37 -38.09 22.56
C ARG A 345 -10.46 -39.50 23.20
N ASN A 346 -10.48 -40.53 22.38
CA ASN A 346 -10.55 -41.90 22.85
C ASN A 346 -9.19 -42.46 23.31
N ASP A 347 -8.08 -41.92 22.82
CA ASP A 347 -6.74 -42.34 23.21
C ASP A 347 -6.27 -41.71 24.52
N GLN A 348 -6.94 -40.63 25.01
CA GLN A 348 -6.65 -40.06 26.34
C GLN A 348 -7.03 -40.96 27.50
N ASP A 349 -7.92 -41.94 27.30
CA ASP A 349 -8.38 -42.83 28.36
C ASP A 349 -7.55 -44.14 28.48
N ASN A 350 -6.64 -44.44 27.54
CA ASN A 350 -6.04 -45.78 27.47
C ASN A 350 -4.51 -45.92 27.31
N SER A 351 -3.72 -44.85 27.39
CA SER A 351 -2.26 -45.01 27.29
C SER A 351 -1.45 -44.11 28.22
N ASN A 352 -0.57 -44.76 28.98
CA ASN A 352 0.49 -44.19 29.82
C ASN A 352 1.64 -43.56 28.97
N ASP A 353 1.37 -43.06 27.79
CA ASP A 353 2.39 -42.46 26.93
C ASP A 353 2.33 -40.92 26.98
N ARG A 354 3.29 -40.36 27.72
CA ARG A 354 3.49 -38.90 27.92
C ARG A 354 3.83 -38.13 26.65
N HIS A 355 3.89 -38.76 25.48
CA HIS A 355 4.30 -38.08 24.22
C HIS A 355 3.16 -37.54 23.39
N HIS A 356 1.87 -37.85 23.69
CA HIS A 356 0.73 -37.36 22.88
C HIS A 356 0.03 -36.13 23.45
N SER A 357 0.08 -35.89 24.77
CA SER A 357 -0.51 -34.66 25.38
C SER A 357 0.30 -33.41 25.07
N ASP A 358 1.62 -33.53 24.91
CA ASP A 358 2.52 -32.39 24.55
C ASP A 358 2.21 -31.83 23.16
N THR A 359 1.68 -32.63 22.23
CA THR A 359 1.39 -32.22 20.87
C THR A 359 0.21 -31.23 20.73
N VAL A 360 -0.79 -31.30 21.57
CA VAL A 360 -1.98 -30.44 21.50
C VAL A 360 -1.75 -29.11 22.22
N GLU A 361 -1.14 -29.15 23.42
CA GLU A 361 -0.73 -27.92 24.12
C GLU A 361 0.42 -27.19 23.38
N GLU A 362 1.39 -27.94 22.82
CA GLU A 362 2.41 -27.36 21.93
C GLU A 362 1.79 -26.68 20.69
N LYS A 363 0.81 -27.30 20.03
CA LYS A 363 0.12 -26.72 18.86
C LYS A 363 -0.68 -25.47 19.20
N LEU A 364 -1.11 -25.28 20.44
CA LEU A 364 -1.83 -24.07 20.91
C LEU A 364 -0.88 -22.99 21.46
N SER A 365 0.25 -23.38 22.07
CA SER A 365 1.27 -22.45 22.58
C SER A 365 2.17 -21.90 21.48
N LEU A 366 2.26 -22.58 20.33
CA LEU A 366 3.15 -22.28 19.22
C LEU A 366 2.72 -21.06 18.38
N VAL A 367 1.49 -20.60 18.53
CA VAL A 367 1.06 -19.35 17.90
C VAL A 367 0.98 -18.29 19.00
N ASN A 368 2.02 -17.50 19.18
CA ASN A 368 2.08 -16.35 20.12
C ASN A 368 1.03 -15.28 19.76
N PHE A 369 -0.26 -15.68 19.76
CA PHE A 369 -1.38 -14.78 19.60
C PHE A 369 -1.91 -14.35 20.96
N THR A 370 -2.05 -13.06 21.17
CA THR A 370 -2.90 -12.56 22.26
C THR A 370 -4.36 -12.71 21.84
N ILE A 371 -5.10 -13.52 22.59
CA ILE A 371 -6.53 -13.72 22.38
C ILE A 371 -7.27 -12.47 22.88
N ILE A 372 -7.76 -11.64 21.96
CA ILE A 372 -8.42 -10.38 22.32
C ILE A 372 -9.95 -10.52 22.33
N TRP A 373 -10.52 -11.42 21.52
CA TRP A 373 -11.96 -11.46 21.28
C TRP A 373 -12.56 -12.82 21.68
N ARG A 374 -13.44 -12.80 22.68
CA ARG A 374 -14.33 -13.91 22.99
C ARG A 374 -15.76 -13.41 22.89
N ALA A 375 -16.45 -13.67 21.79
CA ALA A 375 -17.88 -13.40 21.71
C ALA A 375 -18.62 -14.37 22.64
N ILE A 376 -19.26 -13.83 23.65
CA ILE A 376 -20.26 -14.56 24.43
C ILE A 376 -21.59 -14.41 23.66
N PRO A 377 -22.30 -15.50 23.34
CA PRO A 377 -23.62 -15.37 22.76
C PRO A 377 -24.47 -14.43 23.60
N ARG A 378 -25.10 -13.44 23.00
CA ARG A 378 -26.16 -12.69 23.68
C ARG A 378 -27.25 -13.70 23.97
N SER A 379 -27.47 -14.01 25.26
CA SER A 379 -28.74 -14.59 25.68
C SER A 379 -29.81 -13.60 25.25
N VAL A 380 -30.60 -13.97 24.25
CA VAL A 380 -31.80 -13.23 23.88
C VAL A 380 -32.68 -13.20 25.13
N PRO A 381 -33.03 -12.05 25.71
CA PRO A 381 -34.09 -12.01 26.73
C PRO A 381 -35.37 -12.37 25.98
N ILE A 382 -36.03 -13.40 26.49
CA ILE A 382 -37.39 -13.77 26.10
C ILE A 382 -38.36 -12.61 26.42
#